data_acebacf1d4810be6a05d743aa773f1d2
#
_entry.id   acebacf1d4810be6a05d743aa773f1d2
#
_cell.length_a   1.000
_cell.length_b   1.000
_cell.length_c   1.000
_cell.angle_alpha   90.00
_cell.angle_beta   90.00
_cell.angle_gamma   90.00
#
_symmetry.space_group_name_H-M   'P 1'
#
loop_
_entity.id
_entity.type
_entity.pdbx_description
1 polymer ?
#
loop_
_entity_poly.entity_id
_entity_poly.type
_entity_poly.pdbx_seq_one_letter_code
_entity_poly.pdbx_strand_id
1 'polypeptide(L)'
;MYTIYETFVGAGGSHIGFKQNGFISKYVNDFCHEAIETLLLNNPEIAETAFVDETSIVDVNPDEILKKTNMKKGELDVLFGGIVCKGFSLAGERSPNDERNYFYRKQLDIVKSVMPKISIIENVPGIQTAEVLSSKTPPELSQRIDEVWQRLENYKGEKANLRKKQMLSQEFDEYGKSLRKEKEYLLTQLKTKGFLVSVMEDIKQRYNSLGYTVYKKVLNSACYGAATKRERVIIVAVRNDINIEYKFPLAEYAEPALIKKYPYLYEDGKEYKPVVTVNEALKKINYSDNSDIDNIPMNHAKKTVERFKYISEGDNIANHIDELPPELKISRFYSRGNTMRLNGNAPSPTLVPGHSNFPIHPKEHRSITVREAATITGFPTDYKFIGSHTKRCEEVGNAVPPPLSNAIAKKAKELLDNYYKNK
;
A
#
# COMPACT_ATOMS: atom_id res chain seq x y z
N MET A 1 7.27 27.96 2.57
CA MET A 1 6.38 26.86 2.19
C MET A 1 7.11 25.97 1.23
N TYR A 2 6.97 24.64 1.35
CA TYR A 2 7.65 23.67 0.49
C TYR A 2 6.67 23.10 -0.53
N THR A 3 7.21 22.69 -1.68
CA THR A 3 6.43 22.16 -2.81
C THR A 3 6.52 20.64 -2.87
N ILE A 4 5.43 19.99 -3.26
CA ILE A 4 5.39 18.54 -3.45
C ILE A 4 4.70 18.15 -4.77
N TYR A 5 5.22 17.11 -5.41
CA TYR A 5 4.54 16.30 -6.41
C TYR A 5 4.16 14.97 -5.80
N GLU A 6 2.95 14.49 -6.07
CA GLU A 6 2.44 13.23 -5.56
C GLU A 6 1.96 12.35 -6.71
N THR A 7 2.55 11.18 -6.87
CA THR A 7 2.13 10.16 -7.84
C THR A 7 1.51 8.97 -7.11
N PHE A 8 0.56 8.29 -7.72
CA PHE A 8 -0.23 7.25 -7.06
C PHE A 8 -0.87 7.79 -5.78
N VAL A 9 -1.39 9.00 -5.85
CA VAL A 9 -1.88 9.72 -4.66
C VAL A 9 -3.11 9.06 -4.05
N GLY A 10 -3.86 8.29 -4.85
CA GLY A 10 -5.10 7.64 -4.42
C GLY A 10 -6.08 8.64 -3.82
N ALA A 11 -6.79 8.23 -2.80
CA ALA A 11 -7.72 9.08 -2.05
C ALA A 11 -7.02 10.07 -1.08
N GLY A 12 -5.72 10.31 -1.20
CA GLY A 12 -5.03 11.37 -0.45
C GLY A 12 -4.50 11.00 0.93
N GLY A 13 -4.34 9.71 1.26
CA GLY A 13 -3.79 9.32 2.55
C GLY A 13 -2.37 9.86 2.82
N SER A 14 -1.49 9.89 1.81
CA SER A 14 -0.19 10.55 1.89
C SER A 14 -0.32 12.06 1.94
N HIS A 15 -1.19 12.61 1.10
CA HIS A 15 -1.43 14.05 0.99
C HIS A 15 -1.76 14.70 2.34
N ILE A 16 -2.62 14.08 3.14
CA ILE A 16 -3.01 14.59 4.47
C ILE A 16 -1.77 14.87 5.33
N GLY A 17 -0.81 13.95 5.38
CA GLY A 17 0.38 14.13 6.21
C GLY A 17 1.30 15.25 5.70
N PHE A 18 1.48 15.37 4.39
CA PHE A 18 2.28 16.46 3.80
C PHE A 18 1.58 17.81 3.97
N LYS A 19 0.27 17.91 3.72
CA LYS A 19 -0.54 19.12 3.95
C LYS A 19 -0.44 19.61 5.41
N GLN A 20 -0.54 18.71 6.39
CA GLN A 20 -0.40 19.03 7.81
C GLN A 20 0.98 19.63 8.17
N ASN A 21 2.00 19.35 7.37
CA ASN A 21 3.36 19.92 7.54
C ASN A 21 3.63 21.14 6.65
N GLY A 22 2.60 21.70 5.98
CA GLY A 22 2.69 22.92 5.20
C GLY A 22 3.31 22.75 3.82
N PHE A 23 3.27 21.55 3.24
CA PHE A 23 3.60 21.32 1.84
C PHE A 23 2.43 21.73 0.95
N ILE A 24 2.75 22.31 -0.21
CA ILE A 24 1.80 22.71 -1.24
C ILE A 24 1.98 21.77 -2.43
N SER A 25 0.91 21.05 -2.79
CA SER A 25 0.92 20.22 -4.00
C SER A 25 0.95 21.08 -5.24
N LYS A 26 1.86 20.74 -6.16
CA LYS A 26 1.99 21.32 -7.49
C LYS A 26 1.63 20.34 -8.61
N TYR A 27 1.64 19.07 -8.30
CA TYR A 27 1.24 17.99 -9.20
C TYR A 27 0.67 16.85 -8.39
N VAL A 28 -0.47 16.32 -8.79
CA VAL A 28 -1.06 15.10 -8.25
C VAL A 28 -1.45 14.18 -9.40
N ASN A 29 -1.10 12.90 -9.30
CA ASN A 29 -1.41 11.91 -10.31
C ASN A 29 -1.98 10.63 -9.69
N ASP A 30 -3.10 10.20 -10.22
CA ASP A 30 -3.64 8.84 -10.09
C ASP A 30 -4.54 8.55 -11.28
N PHE A 31 -4.53 7.35 -11.81
CA PHE A 31 -5.39 6.96 -12.93
C PHE A 31 -6.83 6.62 -12.53
N CYS A 32 -7.09 6.52 -11.23
CA CYS A 32 -8.42 6.23 -10.69
C CYS A 32 -9.21 7.52 -10.48
N HIS A 33 -10.16 7.79 -11.35
CA HIS A 33 -11.00 8.99 -11.32
C HIS A 33 -11.68 9.20 -9.96
N GLU A 34 -12.32 8.16 -9.41
CA GLU A 34 -13.03 8.25 -8.12
C GLU A 34 -12.09 8.60 -6.97
N ALA A 35 -10.84 8.12 -7.01
CA ALA A 35 -9.84 8.47 -6.01
C ALA A 35 -9.40 9.94 -6.11
N ILE A 36 -9.25 10.47 -7.32
CA ILE A 36 -9.00 11.90 -7.55
C ILE A 36 -10.18 12.75 -7.09
N GLU A 37 -11.43 12.36 -7.41
CA GLU A 37 -12.62 13.05 -6.90
C GLU A 37 -12.67 13.06 -5.37
N THR A 38 -12.37 11.94 -4.72
CA THR A 38 -12.24 11.84 -3.26
C THR A 38 -11.18 12.80 -2.72
N LEU A 39 -9.99 12.83 -3.35
CA LEU A 39 -8.91 13.75 -2.97
C LEU A 39 -9.36 15.21 -3.05
N LEU A 40 -9.94 15.62 -4.18
CA LEU A 40 -10.33 17.01 -4.45
C LEU A 40 -11.52 17.44 -3.57
N LEU A 41 -12.48 16.55 -3.30
CA LEU A 41 -13.60 16.83 -2.39
C LEU A 41 -13.12 17.24 -1.00
N ASN A 42 -12.09 16.57 -0.49
CA ASN A 42 -11.56 16.84 0.84
C ASN A 42 -10.42 17.88 0.86
N ASN A 43 -9.88 18.24 -0.30
CA ASN A 43 -8.79 19.17 -0.45
C ASN A 43 -9.00 20.07 -1.68
N PRO A 44 -10.03 20.93 -1.66
CA PRO A 44 -10.41 21.74 -2.83
C PRO A 44 -9.30 22.70 -3.29
N GLU A 45 -8.39 23.07 -2.40
CA GLU A 45 -7.23 23.92 -2.72
C GLU A 45 -6.29 23.29 -3.75
N ILE A 46 -6.29 21.96 -3.90
CA ILE A 46 -5.46 21.27 -4.92
C ILE A 46 -5.83 21.74 -6.33
N ALA A 47 -7.12 21.94 -6.60
CA ALA A 47 -7.58 22.39 -7.90
C ALA A 47 -7.01 23.77 -8.30
N GLU A 48 -6.62 24.60 -7.31
CA GLU A 48 -6.05 25.92 -7.53
C GLU A 48 -4.51 25.89 -7.55
N THR A 49 -3.89 24.95 -6.81
CA THR A 49 -2.44 24.95 -6.56
C THR A 49 -1.66 23.95 -7.39
N ALA A 50 -2.32 22.89 -7.90
CA ALA A 50 -1.68 21.77 -8.57
C ALA A 50 -2.27 21.45 -9.94
N PHE A 51 -1.45 20.93 -10.82
CA PHE A 51 -1.91 20.23 -12.00
C PHE A 51 -2.37 18.82 -11.59
N VAL A 52 -3.66 18.54 -11.82
CA VAL A 52 -4.29 17.24 -11.57
C VAL A 52 -4.21 16.41 -12.85
N ASP A 53 -3.62 15.23 -12.77
CA ASP A 53 -3.36 14.34 -13.89
C ASP A 53 -3.92 12.94 -13.61
N GLU A 54 -4.95 12.56 -14.36
CA GLU A 54 -5.59 11.23 -14.28
C GLU A 54 -5.00 10.24 -15.31
N THR A 55 -3.90 10.61 -15.96
CA THR A 55 -3.21 9.73 -16.90
C THR A 55 -2.54 8.57 -16.16
N SER A 56 -2.58 7.37 -16.75
CA SER A 56 -1.80 6.25 -16.23
C SER A 56 -0.31 6.62 -16.15
N ILE A 57 0.36 6.26 -15.05
CA ILE A 57 1.78 6.59 -14.85
C ILE A 57 2.68 6.11 -15.99
N VAL A 58 2.29 5.07 -16.72
CA VAL A 58 3.06 4.56 -17.87
C VAL A 58 3.01 5.49 -19.08
N ASP A 59 1.95 6.30 -19.17
CA ASP A 59 1.68 7.22 -20.27
C ASP A 59 2.04 8.68 -19.92
N VAL A 60 2.37 8.96 -18.65
CA VAL A 60 2.80 10.28 -18.22
C VAL A 60 4.09 10.67 -18.92
N ASN A 61 4.10 11.88 -19.52
CA ASN A 61 5.31 12.48 -20.07
C ASN A 61 6.01 13.34 -19.00
N PRO A 62 7.16 12.90 -18.44
CA PRO A 62 7.82 13.62 -17.36
C PRO A 62 8.29 15.03 -17.75
N ASP A 63 8.62 15.29 -19.02
CA ASP A 63 9.13 16.59 -19.47
C ASP A 63 8.01 17.63 -19.57
N GLU A 64 6.75 17.21 -19.67
CA GLU A 64 5.61 18.12 -19.67
C GLU A 64 5.19 18.56 -18.26
N ILE A 65 5.49 17.77 -17.22
CA ILE A 65 5.09 18.09 -15.84
C ILE A 65 5.63 19.46 -15.42
N LEU A 66 6.92 19.73 -15.67
CA LEU A 66 7.54 21.02 -15.32
C LEU A 66 6.85 22.22 -16.01
N LYS A 67 6.44 22.05 -17.27
CA LYS A 67 5.72 23.10 -18.02
C LYS A 67 4.33 23.34 -17.43
N LYS A 68 3.57 22.26 -17.16
CA LYS A 68 2.22 22.34 -16.63
C LYS A 68 2.16 22.89 -15.20
N THR A 69 3.21 22.67 -14.42
CA THR A 69 3.32 23.17 -13.05
C THR A 69 4.04 24.51 -12.94
N ASN A 70 4.54 25.06 -14.06
CA ASN A 70 5.35 26.28 -14.13
C ASN A 70 6.56 26.22 -13.18
N MET A 71 7.22 25.09 -13.11
CA MET A 71 8.41 24.86 -12.29
C MET A 71 9.64 24.57 -13.14
N LYS A 72 10.82 24.87 -12.59
CA LYS A 72 12.10 24.58 -13.23
C LYS A 72 12.71 23.30 -12.68
N LYS A 73 13.52 22.63 -13.48
CA LYS A 73 14.28 21.45 -13.06
C LYS A 73 15.14 21.78 -11.83
N GLY A 74 15.05 20.93 -10.80
CA GLY A 74 15.77 21.10 -9.53
C GLY A 74 15.07 21.98 -8.49
N GLU A 75 13.95 22.61 -8.84
CA GLU A 75 13.22 23.52 -7.96
C GLU A 75 12.32 22.79 -6.96
N LEU A 76 11.71 21.70 -7.37
CA LEU A 76 10.80 20.91 -6.53
C LEU A 76 11.47 20.41 -5.24
N ASP A 77 10.76 20.58 -4.11
CA ASP A 77 11.28 20.13 -2.81
C ASP A 77 11.10 18.63 -2.62
N VAL A 78 9.90 18.11 -2.79
CA VAL A 78 9.59 16.68 -2.58
C VAL A 78 8.84 16.09 -3.76
N LEU A 79 9.23 14.87 -4.16
CA LEU A 79 8.42 13.97 -4.98
C LEU A 79 8.06 12.74 -4.14
N PHE A 80 6.79 12.49 -3.89
CA PHE A 80 6.30 11.31 -3.18
C PHE A 80 5.56 10.38 -4.16
N GLY A 81 5.83 9.07 -4.07
CA GLY A 81 5.10 8.06 -4.82
C GLY A 81 4.72 6.84 -3.98
N GLY A 82 3.41 6.63 -3.79
CA GLY A 82 2.86 5.40 -3.22
C GLY A 82 2.71 4.31 -4.27
N ILE A 83 3.83 3.77 -4.76
CA ILE A 83 3.87 2.94 -5.96
C ILE A 83 3.09 1.65 -5.77
N VAL A 84 2.17 1.37 -6.69
CA VAL A 84 1.36 0.14 -6.69
C VAL A 84 2.24 -1.11 -6.74
N CYS A 85 2.00 -2.03 -5.80
CA CYS A 85 2.83 -3.21 -5.56
C CYS A 85 2.12 -4.54 -5.83
N LYS A 86 1.09 -4.56 -6.69
CA LYS A 86 0.36 -5.82 -6.97
C LYS A 86 1.27 -6.95 -7.44
N GLY A 87 2.35 -6.64 -8.16
CA GLY A 87 3.38 -7.60 -8.57
C GLY A 87 4.31 -8.07 -7.44
N PHE A 88 4.46 -7.30 -6.36
CA PHE A 88 5.32 -7.64 -5.20
C PHE A 88 4.54 -8.21 -4.02
N SER A 89 3.21 -8.18 -4.06
CA SER A 89 2.35 -8.75 -3.02
C SER A 89 2.53 -10.26 -2.90
N LEU A 90 2.39 -10.79 -1.69
CA LEU A 90 2.40 -12.23 -1.44
C LEU A 90 1.22 -12.98 -2.08
N ALA A 91 0.20 -12.25 -2.53
CA ALA A 91 -0.97 -12.78 -3.22
C ALA A 91 -0.72 -12.80 -4.74
N GLY A 92 -0.49 -13.96 -5.33
CA GLY A 92 -0.32 -14.14 -6.76
C GLY A 92 0.91 -14.96 -7.17
N GLU A 93 1.11 -15.18 -8.49
CA GLU A 93 2.24 -15.96 -9.03
C GLU A 93 3.54 -15.17 -9.16
N ARG A 94 3.52 -13.85 -8.95
CA ARG A 94 4.68 -12.94 -9.02
C ARG A 94 5.53 -13.16 -10.27
N SER A 95 4.99 -12.80 -11.45
CA SER A 95 5.80 -12.81 -12.67
C SER A 95 6.94 -11.79 -12.54
N PRO A 96 8.20 -12.17 -12.81
CA PRO A 96 9.29 -11.21 -12.86
C PRO A 96 9.17 -10.25 -14.05
N ASN A 97 8.30 -10.53 -15.04
CA ASN A 97 8.00 -9.68 -16.19
C ASN A 97 6.66 -8.94 -16.07
N ASP A 98 6.01 -8.94 -14.91
CA ASP A 98 4.77 -8.16 -14.71
C ASP A 98 5.05 -6.66 -14.89
N GLU A 99 4.33 -6.00 -15.79
CA GLU A 99 4.48 -4.59 -16.11
C GLU A 99 4.42 -3.70 -14.84
N ARG A 100 3.57 -4.05 -13.89
CA ARG A 100 3.40 -3.34 -12.62
C ARG A 100 4.66 -3.34 -11.75
N ASN A 101 5.55 -4.30 -11.96
CA ASN A 101 6.85 -4.36 -11.28
C ASN A 101 7.79 -3.23 -11.70
N TYR A 102 7.49 -2.56 -12.81
CA TYR A 102 8.32 -1.50 -13.38
C TYR A 102 7.79 -0.09 -13.11
N PHE A 103 6.66 0.08 -12.41
CA PHE A 103 6.11 1.40 -12.11
C PHE A 103 7.08 2.29 -11.32
N TYR A 104 7.95 1.71 -10.49
CA TYR A 104 9.03 2.47 -9.85
C TYR A 104 9.99 3.12 -10.86
N ARG A 105 10.20 2.51 -12.03
CA ARG A 105 11.04 3.10 -13.09
C ARG A 105 10.39 4.36 -13.66
N LYS A 106 9.06 4.36 -13.82
CA LYS A 106 8.30 5.55 -14.24
C LYS A 106 8.45 6.70 -13.23
N GLN A 107 8.38 6.39 -11.94
CA GLN A 107 8.71 7.36 -10.88
C GLN A 107 10.14 7.90 -11.04
N LEU A 108 11.12 7.05 -11.35
CA LEU A 108 12.52 7.45 -11.54
C LEU A 108 12.72 8.26 -12.83
N ASP A 109 11.92 8.04 -13.87
CA ASP A 109 11.91 8.90 -15.07
C ASP A 109 11.43 10.32 -14.72
N ILE A 110 10.41 10.45 -13.87
CA ILE A 110 9.97 11.76 -13.34
C ILE A 110 11.09 12.39 -12.52
N VAL A 111 11.76 11.62 -11.62
CA VAL A 111 12.93 12.12 -10.86
C VAL A 111 14.00 12.68 -11.78
N LYS A 112 14.33 11.98 -12.87
CA LYS A 112 15.35 12.38 -13.85
C LYS A 112 14.99 13.71 -14.54
N SER A 113 13.73 13.89 -14.89
CA SER A 113 13.25 15.12 -15.52
C SER A 113 13.17 16.28 -14.53
N VAL A 114 12.55 16.06 -13.36
CA VAL A 114 12.22 17.11 -12.39
C VAL A 114 13.39 17.41 -11.45
N MET A 115 14.21 16.42 -11.09
CA MET A 115 15.33 16.54 -10.14
C MET A 115 14.90 17.13 -8.77
N PRO A 116 13.90 16.53 -8.07
CA PRO A 116 13.46 17.02 -6.76
C PRO A 116 14.61 17.01 -5.75
N LYS A 117 14.52 17.81 -4.69
CA LYS A 117 15.51 17.77 -3.59
C LYS A 117 15.45 16.46 -2.82
N ILE A 118 14.23 15.98 -2.58
CA ILE A 118 13.94 14.70 -1.91
C ILE A 118 12.96 13.90 -2.77
N SER A 119 13.27 12.63 -3.03
CA SER A 119 12.31 11.70 -3.64
C SER A 119 12.00 10.58 -2.67
N ILE A 120 10.72 10.28 -2.48
CA ILE A 120 10.23 9.27 -1.54
C ILE A 120 9.41 8.25 -2.29
N ILE A 121 9.74 6.97 -2.12
CA ILE A 121 8.97 5.84 -2.61
C ILE A 121 8.41 5.09 -1.40
N GLU A 122 7.11 4.90 -1.36
CA GLU A 122 6.43 4.03 -0.41
C GLU A 122 6.03 2.72 -1.10
N ASN A 123 6.23 1.59 -0.41
CA ASN A 123 5.84 0.27 -0.92
C ASN A 123 5.64 -0.74 0.21
N VAL A 124 5.09 -1.91 -0.14
CA VAL A 124 4.98 -3.04 0.81
C VAL A 124 6.33 -3.70 1.08
N PRO A 125 6.51 -4.40 2.23
CA PRO A 125 7.76 -5.09 2.56
C PRO A 125 8.25 -6.07 1.49
N GLY A 126 7.35 -6.64 0.70
CA GLY A 126 7.70 -7.56 -0.39
C GLY A 126 8.64 -7.00 -1.46
N ILE A 127 8.72 -5.67 -1.63
CA ILE A 127 9.66 -5.04 -2.57
C ILE A 127 11.13 -5.34 -2.23
N GLN A 128 11.44 -5.60 -0.96
CA GLN A 128 12.81 -5.85 -0.51
C GLN A 128 13.42 -7.14 -1.07
N THR A 129 12.56 -8.12 -1.37
CA THR A 129 12.94 -9.42 -1.91
C THR A 129 12.48 -9.63 -3.34
N ALA A 130 11.87 -8.62 -3.94
CA ALA A 130 11.36 -8.68 -5.30
C ALA A 130 12.51 -8.66 -6.31
N GLU A 131 12.37 -9.49 -7.32
CA GLU A 131 13.27 -9.55 -8.46
C GLU A 131 12.49 -9.28 -9.74
N VAL A 132 13.12 -8.61 -10.69
CA VAL A 132 12.56 -8.29 -12.03
C VAL A 132 13.54 -8.69 -13.11
N LEU A 133 13.05 -8.77 -14.35
CA LEU A 133 13.93 -9.07 -15.46
C LEU A 133 14.91 -7.92 -15.72
N SER A 134 16.16 -8.30 -15.93
CA SER A 134 17.20 -7.42 -16.43
C SER A 134 16.88 -6.97 -17.85
N SER A 135 17.28 -5.75 -18.23
CA SER A 135 17.22 -5.28 -19.62
C SER A 135 18.06 -6.11 -20.60
N LYS A 136 18.94 -6.99 -20.09
CA LYS A 136 19.75 -7.92 -20.87
C LYS A 136 19.06 -9.26 -21.15
N THR A 137 17.84 -9.46 -20.62
CA THR A 137 17.08 -10.71 -20.83
C THR A 137 16.66 -10.81 -22.31
N PRO A 138 16.97 -11.94 -23.00
CA PRO A 138 16.55 -12.14 -24.37
C PRO A 138 15.02 -12.07 -24.51
N PRO A 139 14.49 -11.45 -25.59
CA PRO A 139 13.04 -11.33 -25.81
C PRO A 139 12.30 -12.67 -25.80
N GLU A 140 12.88 -13.71 -26.41
CA GLU A 140 12.30 -15.06 -26.43
C GLU A 140 12.13 -15.66 -25.04
N LEU A 141 13.07 -15.36 -24.14
CA LEU A 141 12.99 -15.83 -22.76
C LEU A 141 11.93 -15.03 -21.96
N SER A 142 11.81 -13.73 -22.20
CA SER A 142 10.74 -12.90 -21.63
C SER A 142 9.36 -13.40 -22.06
N GLN A 143 9.18 -13.67 -23.35
CA GLN A 143 7.93 -14.22 -23.90
C GLN A 143 7.58 -15.58 -23.26
N ARG A 144 8.56 -16.47 -23.13
CA ARG A 144 8.34 -17.78 -22.50
C ARG A 144 7.92 -17.66 -21.03
N ILE A 145 8.44 -16.67 -20.31
CA ILE A 145 8.00 -16.38 -18.95
C ILE A 145 6.53 -15.99 -18.96
N ASP A 146 6.12 -15.06 -19.80
CA ASP A 146 4.74 -14.61 -19.89
C ASP A 146 3.78 -15.76 -20.21
N GLU A 147 4.15 -16.64 -21.15
CA GLU A 147 3.36 -17.82 -21.50
C GLU A 147 3.17 -18.79 -20.31
N VAL A 148 4.24 -19.09 -19.55
CA VAL A 148 4.16 -19.99 -18.40
C VAL A 148 3.32 -19.37 -17.28
N TRP A 149 3.51 -18.10 -16.99
CA TRP A 149 2.70 -17.41 -15.95
C TRP A 149 1.25 -17.28 -16.34
N GLN A 150 0.94 -17.01 -17.61
CA GLN A 150 -0.44 -16.99 -18.12
C GLN A 150 -1.11 -18.37 -17.98
N ARG A 151 -0.39 -19.44 -18.31
CA ARG A 151 -0.89 -20.82 -18.12
C ARG A 151 -1.12 -21.17 -16.65
N LEU A 152 -0.29 -20.69 -15.74
CA LEU A 152 -0.48 -20.86 -14.29
C LEU A 152 -1.71 -20.10 -13.76
N GLU A 153 -1.93 -18.88 -14.23
CA GLU A 153 -3.12 -18.09 -13.90
C GLU A 153 -4.40 -18.77 -14.38
N ASN A 154 -4.42 -19.20 -15.64
CA ASN A 154 -5.53 -19.93 -16.23
C ASN A 154 -5.82 -21.23 -15.46
N TYR A 155 -4.77 -22.03 -15.15
CA TYR A 155 -4.88 -23.22 -14.32
C TYR A 155 -5.52 -22.93 -12.96
N LYS A 156 -5.12 -21.86 -12.29
CA LYS A 156 -5.72 -21.48 -10.98
C LYS A 156 -7.20 -21.15 -11.08
N GLY A 157 -7.57 -20.35 -12.11
CA GLY A 157 -8.96 -19.98 -12.36
C GLY A 157 -9.83 -21.21 -12.63
N GLU A 158 -9.35 -22.11 -13.50
CA GLU A 158 -10.05 -23.32 -13.84
C GLU A 158 -10.12 -24.32 -12.66
N LYS A 159 -9.03 -24.49 -11.92
CA LYS A 159 -9.00 -25.30 -10.68
C LYS A 159 -10.06 -24.82 -9.66
N ALA A 160 -10.20 -23.52 -9.49
CA ALA A 160 -11.21 -22.96 -8.59
C ALA A 160 -12.64 -23.29 -9.07
N ASN A 161 -12.89 -23.24 -10.39
CA ASN A 161 -14.18 -23.61 -10.99
C ASN A 161 -14.48 -25.11 -10.89
N LEU A 162 -13.49 -25.97 -11.22
CA LEU A 162 -13.62 -27.42 -11.11
C LEU A 162 -13.84 -27.89 -9.68
N ARG A 163 -13.17 -27.27 -8.69
CA ARG A 163 -13.43 -27.54 -7.26
C ARG A 163 -14.85 -27.20 -6.85
N LYS A 164 -15.41 -26.06 -7.30
CA LYS A 164 -16.80 -25.70 -7.03
C LYS A 164 -17.79 -26.71 -7.60
N LYS A 165 -17.47 -27.30 -8.76
CA LYS A 165 -18.28 -28.31 -9.44
C LYS A 165 -18.00 -29.74 -8.95
N GLN A 166 -17.05 -29.95 -8.03
CA GLN A 166 -16.58 -31.27 -7.59
C GLN A 166 -16.07 -32.17 -8.73
N MET A 167 -15.50 -31.54 -9.78
CA MET A 167 -15.02 -32.22 -11.01
C MET A 167 -13.50 -32.17 -11.15
N LEU A 168 -12.76 -31.94 -10.07
CA LEU A 168 -11.31 -31.88 -10.11
C LEU A 168 -10.73 -33.29 -10.34
N SER A 169 -10.04 -33.52 -11.45
CA SER A 169 -9.37 -34.78 -11.78
C SER A 169 -7.92 -34.80 -11.29
N GLN A 170 -7.38 -36.01 -11.09
CA GLN A 170 -5.97 -36.20 -10.75
C GLN A 170 -5.05 -35.72 -11.88
N GLU A 171 -5.43 -35.96 -13.14
CA GLU A 171 -4.69 -35.53 -14.33
C GLU A 171 -4.54 -33.99 -14.37
N PHE A 172 -5.62 -33.26 -14.05
CA PHE A 172 -5.59 -31.80 -13.96
C PHE A 172 -4.67 -31.31 -12.84
N ASP A 173 -4.63 -31.99 -11.69
CA ASP A 173 -3.69 -31.67 -10.60
C ASP A 173 -2.24 -31.96 -10.98
N GLU A 174 -1.97 -33.02 -11.77
CA GLU A 174 -0.63 -33.33 -12.30
C GLU A 174 -0.17 -32.31 -13.32
N TYR A 175 -1.07 -31.82 -14.18
CA TYR A 175 -0.79 -30.70 -15.07
C TYR A 175 -0.34 -29.46 -14.28
N GLY A 176 -1.03 -29.12 -13.20
CA GLY A 176 -0.63 -28.01 -12.35
C GLY A 176 0.72 -28.20 -11.65
N LYS A 177 1.11 -29.44 -11.33
CA LYS A 177 2.44 -29.76 -10.80
C LYS A 177 3.52 -29.57 -11.88
N SER A 178 3.25 -29.99 -13.13
CA SER A 178 4.19 -29.79 -14.25
C SER A 178 4.44 -28.33 -14.54
N LEU A 179 3.40 -27.50 -14.54
CA LEU A 179 3.54 -26.04 -14.72
C LEU A 179 4.41 -25.39 -13.62
N ARG A 180 4.27 -25.81 -12.37
CA ARG A 180 5.12 -25.32 -11.28
C ARG A 180 6.58 -25.72 -11.45
N LYS A 181 6.86 -26.96 -11.89
CA LYS A 181 8.22 -27.39 -12.19
C LYS A 181 8.82 -26.58 -13.34
N GLU A 182 8.05 -26.29 -14.39
CA GLU A 182 8.49 -25.45 -15.50
C GLU A 182 8.81 -24.03 -15.03
N LYS A 183 7.96 -23.45 -14.16
CA LYS A 183 8.21 -22.16 -13.52
C LYS A 183 9.52 -22.15 -12.72
N GLU A 184 9.73 -23.14 -11.86
CA GLU A 184 10.93 -23.25 -11.03
C GLU A 184 12.20 -23.39 -11.88
N TYR A 185 12.13 -24.18 -12.95
CA TYR A 185 13.22 -24.33 -13.90
C TYR A 185 13.58 -23.00 -14.59
N LEU A 186 12.57 -22.26 -15.08
CA LEU A 186 12.79 -20.94 -15.68
C LEU A 186 13.40 -19.94 -14.70
N LEU A 187 12.89 -19.87 -13.48
CA LEU A 187 13.44 -18.99 -12.43
C LEU A 187 14.91 -19.35 -12.13
N THR A 188 15.23 -20.64 -12.07
CA THR A 188 16.61 -21.10 -11.86
C THR A 188 17.51 -20.69 -13.03
N GLN A 189 17.06 -20.86 -14.26
CA GLN A 189 17.81 -20.41 -15.44
C GLN A 189 18.06 -18.90 -15.43
N LEU A 190 17.03 -18.10 -15.12
CA LEU A 190 17.16 -16.65 -15.04
C LEU A 190 18.19 -16.24 -13.99
N LYS A 191 18.17 -16.86 -12.81
CA LYS A 191 19.14 -16.63 -11.73
C LYS A 191 20.56 -16.99 -12.16
N THR A 192 20.75 -18.18 -12.69
CA THR A 192 22.07 -18.68 -13.11
C THR A 192 22.69 -17.82 -14.22
N LYS A 193 21.87 -17.29 -15.12
CA LYS A 193 22.32 -16.42 -16.22
C LYS A 193 22.42 -14.95 -15.86
N GLY A 194 22.08 -14.56 -14.60
CA GLY A 194 22.10 -13.17 -14.16
C GLY A 194 21.03 -12.28 -14.80
N PHE A 195 19.91 -12.87 -15.23
CA PHE A 195 18.78 -12.15 -15.83
C PHE A 195 17.74 -11.69 -14.81
N LEU A 196 17.87 -12.05 -13.53
CA LEU A 196 17.09 -11.48 -12.45
C LEU A 196 17.91 -10.43 -11.69
N VAL A 197 17.30 -9.26 -11.48
CA VAL A 197 17.89 -8.17 -10.70
C VAL A 197 16.97 -7.82 -9.54
N SER A 198 17.57 -7.56 -8.38
CA SER A 198 16.83 -7.05 -7.22
C SER A 198 16.24 -5.68 -7.54
N VAL A 199 14.94 -5.51 -7.29
CA VAL A 199 14.25 -4.22 -7.44
C VAL A 199 14.93 -3.14 -6.58
N MET A 200 15.31 -3.50 -5.36
CA MET A 200 15.99 -2.56 -4.45
C MET A 200 17.35 -2.10 -4.98
N GLU A 201 18.10 -3.01 -5.59
CA GLU A 201 19.39 -2.65 -6.17
C GLU A 201 19.22 -1.82 -7.44
N ASP A 202 18.25 -2.13 -8.32
CA ASP A 202 17.93 -1.31 -9.51
C ASP A 202 17.52 0.13 -9.09
N ILE A 203 16.66 0.26 -8.08
CA ILE A 203 16.27 1.57 -7.52
C ILE A 203 17.50 2.34 -7.04
N LYS A 204 18.35 1.72 -6.22
CA LYS A 204 19.54 2.34 -5.65
C LYS A 204 20.53 2.79 -6.72
N GLN A 205 20.82 1.92 -7.70
CA GLN A 205 21.74 2.23 -8.80
C GLN A 205 21.23 3.41 -9.65
N ARG A 206 19.94 3.44 -9.97
CA ARG A 206 19.34 4.54 -10.74
C ARG A 206 19.37 5.85 -9.99
N TYR A 207 19.03 5.89 -8.71
CA TYR A 207 19.15 7.10 -7.89
C TYR A 207 20.60 7.57 -7.79
N ASN A 208 21.54 6.66 -7.54
CA ASN A 208 22.96 7.00 -7.46
C ASN A 208 23.47 7.59 -8.78
N SER A 209 23.04 7.04 -9.94
CA SER A 209 23.43 7.58 -11.26
C SER A 209 22.85 8.97 -11.54
N LEU A 210 21.75 9.34 -10.86
CA LEU A 210 21.15 10.67 -10.92
C LEU A 210 21.72 11.65 -9.88
N GLY A 211 22.67 11.24 -9.05
CA GLY A 211 23.28 12.07 -8.02
C GLY A 211 22.48 12.16 -6.73
N TYR A 212 21.85 11.04 -6.31
CA TYR A 212 21.13 10.94 -5.04
C TYR A 212 21.77 9.91 -4.13
N THR A 213 21.71 10.17 -2.84
CA THR A 213 22.00 9.19 -1.76
C THR A 213 20.71 8.56 -1.28
N VAL A 214 20.66 7.23 -1.18
CA VAL A 214 19.44 6.45 -0.90
C VAL A 214 19.45 5.88 0.51
N TYR A 215 18.37 6.11 1.23
CA TYR A 215 18.07 5.59 2.55
C TYR A 215 16.83 4.71 2.50
N LYS A 216 16.75 3.65 3.31
CA LYS A 216 15.54 2.83 3.41
C LYS A 216 15.28 2.35 4.83
N LYS A 217 14.01 2.29 5.21
CA LYS A 217 13.56 1.63 6.45
C LYS A 217 12.18 1.02 6.28
N VAL A 218 11.89 -0.02 7.07
CA VAL A 218 10.53 -0.51 7.26
C VAL A 218 9.92 0.27 8.41
N LEU A 219 8.76 0.89 8.19
CA LEU A 219 8.00 1.60 9.20
C LEU A 219 6.65 0.91 9.41
N ASN A 220 6.13 0.97 10.63
CA ASN A 220 4.81 0.44 10.96
C ASN A 220 3.91 1.60 11.42
N SER A 221 2.74 1.73 10.81
CA SER A 221 1.83 2.85 11.06
C SER A 221 1.34 2.94 12.51
N ALA A 222 1.27 1.81 13.24
CA ALA A 222 0.93 1.83 14.67
C ALA A 222 1.96 2.56 15.53
N CYS A 223 3.24 2.61 15.09
CA CYS A 223 4.28 3.39 15.75
C CYS A 223 4.07 4.91 15.68
N TYR A 224 3.15 5.37 14.83
CA TYR A 224 2.87 6.80 14.57
C TYR A 224 1.43 7.20 14.88
N GLY A 225 0.63 6.31 15.49
CA GLY A 225 -0.72 6.62 16.00
C GLY A 225 -1.88 6.17 15.12
N ALA A 226 -1.65 5.38 14.07
CA ALA A 226 -2.72 4.65 13.38
C ALA A 226 -3.16 3.45 14.23
N ALA A 227 -4.47 3.15 14.25
CA ALA A 227 -4.97 1.96 14.93
C ALA A 227 -4.82 0.68 14.09
N THR A 228 -3.77 0.60 13.26
CA THR A 228 -3.47 -0.55 12.40
C THR A 228 -1.97 -0.81 12.29
N LYS A 229 -1.59 -2.10 12.35
CA LYS A 229 -0.20 -2.59 12.20
C LYS A 229 0.18 -2.73 10.72
N ARG A 230 0.12 -1.64 9.96
CA ARG A 230 0.44 -1.62 8.53
C ARG A 230 1.91 -1.32 8.30
N GLU A 231 2.65 -2.30 7.79
CA GLU A 231 4.07 -2.17 7.47
C GLU A 231 4.28 -1.61 6.08
N ARG A 232 5.26 -0.68 5.97
CA ARG A 232 5.67 -0.09 4.69
C ARG A 232 7.18 0.09 4.63
N VAL A 233 7.75 -0.21 3.47
CA VAL A 233 9.11 0.17 3.14
C VAL A 233 9.08 1.59 2.64
N ILE A 234 9.84 2.46 3.30
CA ILE A 234 10.03 3.84 2.88
C ILE A 234 11.45 3.96 2.35
N ILE A 235 11.57 4.34 1.09
CA ILE A 235 12.82 4.60 0.39
C ILE A 235 12.89 6.11 0.19
N VAL A 236 13.93 6.74 0.72
CA VAL A 236 14.15 8.19 0.60
C VAL A 236 15.45 8.40 -0.14
N ALA A 237 15.40 9.16 -1.21
CA ALA A 237 16.56 9.59 -1.98
C ALA A 237 16.74 11.09 -1.82
N VAL A 238 17.87 11.51 -1.28
CA VAL A 238 18.25 12.92 -1.08
C VAL A 238 19.28 13.29 -2.14
N ARG A 239 19.05 14.40 -2.85
CA ARG A 239 19.98 14.88 -3.88
C ARG A 239 21.31 15.30 -3.23
N ASN A 240 22.41 14.89 -3.82
CA ASN A 240 23.75 14.99 -3.20
C ASN A 240 24.20 16.43 -2.90
N ASP A 241 23.72 17.43 -3.65
CA ASP A 241 24.01 18.86 -3.40
C ASP A 241 23.37 19.39 -2.12
N ILE A 242 22.41 18.69 -1.54
CA ILE A 242 21.80 19.01 -0.24
C ILE A 242 22.81 18.78 0.89
N ASN A 243 23.64 17.75 0.78
CA ASN A 243 24.70 17.41 1.74
C ASN A 243 24.20 17.28 3.22
N ILE A 244 22.98 16.77 3.40
CA ILE A 244 22.37 16.52 4.71
C ILE A 244 21.88 15.08 4.71
N GLU A 245 22.24 14.32 5.75
CA GLU A 245 21.78 12.96 5.95
C GLU A 245 20.30 12.92 6.33
N TYR A 246 19.52 12.05 5.67
CA TYR A 246 18.12 11.84 6.03
C TYR A 246 17.99 10.93 7.25
N LYS A 247 17.26 11.39 8.27
CA LYS A 247 16.92 10.61 9.45
C LYS A 247 15.46 10.22 9.45
N PHE A 248 15.20 8.91 9.50
CA PHE A 248 13.83 8.40 9.58
C PHE A 248 13.14 8.82 10.88
N PRO A 249 11.80 8.99 10.88
CA PRO A 249 11.08 9.32 12.10
C PRO A 249 11.20 8.19 13.11
N LEU A 250 11.46 8.56 14.37
CA LEU A 250 11.36 7.67 15.51
C LEU A 250 9.88 7.44 15.85
N ALA A 251 9.59 6.32 16.52
CA ALA A 251 8.25 6.01 16.98
C ALA A 251 7.77 7.04 18.03
N GLU A 252 6.47 7.28 18.06
CA GLU A 252 5.79 8.05 19.10
C GLU A 252 4.93 7.13 19.99
N TYR A 253 4.56 5.95 19.48
CA TYR A 253 3.71 4.97 20.14
C TYR A 253 4.42 3.63 20.25
N ALA A 254 4.20 2.91 21.34
CA ALA A 254 4.85 1.66 21.61
C ALA A 254 3.93 0.58 22.20
N GLU A 255 4.25 -0.66 21.88
CA GLU A 255 3.87 -1.88 22.58
C GLU A 255 5.05 -2.85 22.55
N PRO A 256 5.18 -3.82 23.48
CA PRO A 256 6.35 -4.71 23.54
C PRO A 256 6.68 -5.43 22.22
N ALA A 257 5.65 -5.86 21.47
CA ALA A 257 5.82 -6.53 20.20
C ALA A 257 6.44 -5.63 19.11
N LEU A 258 6.06 -4.34 19.07
CA LEU A 258 6.61 -3.38 18.11
C LEU A 258 8.05 -2.99 18.48
N ILE A 259 8.34 -2.78 19.75
CA ILE A 259 9.71 -2.50 20.23
C ILE A 259 10.64 -3.66 19.84
N LYS A 260 10.23 -4.90 20.13
CA LYS A 260 10.99 -6.10 19.76
C LYS A 260 11.22 -6.22 18.25
N LYS A 261 10.21 -5.90 17.44
CA LYS A 261 10.26 -6.07 15.98
C LYS A 261 11.01 -4.94 15.28
N TYR A 262 10.94 -3.70 15.81
CA TYR A 262 11.51 -2.49 15.18
C TYR A 262 12.39 -1.72 16.19
N PRO A 263 13.41 -2.36 16.82
CA PRO A 263 14.21 -1.70 17.87
C PRO A 263 14.87 -0.40 17.39
N TYR A 264 15.15 -0.29 16.11
CA TYR A 264 15.74 0.90 15.48
C TYR A 264 14.82 2.12 15.37
N LEU A 265 13.54 2.01 15.77
CA LEU A 265 12.59 3.13 15.86
C LEU A 265 12.43 3.66 17.28
N TYR A 266 13.07 3.03 18.25
CA TYR A 266 12.93 3.33 19.68
C TYR A 266 14.27 3.73 20.30
N GLU A 267 14.22 4.64 21.25
CA GLU A 267 15.38 5.11 22.02
C GLU A 267 15.28 4.59 23.45
N ASP A 268 16.40 4.13 24.01
CA ASP A 268 16.44 3.64 25.39
C ASP A 268 16.11 4.77 26.37
N GLY A 269 15.32 4.43 27.39
CA GLY A 269 14.92 5.36 28.43
C GLY A 269 13.87 6.40 28.04
N LYS A 270 13.37 6.38 26.80
CA LYS A 270 12.30 7.28 26.36
C LYS A 270 10.93 6.69 26.67
N GLU A 271 10.03 7.53 27.17
CA GLU A 271 8.61 7.19 27.34
C GLU A 271 7.88 7.33 26.02
N TYR A 272 7.01 6.37 25.74
CA TYR A 272 6.18 6.31 24.54
C TYR A 272 4.70 6.24 24.89
N LYS A 273 3.85 6.82 24.05
CA LYS A 273 2.41 6.65 24.17
C LYS A 273 2.02 5.18 23.88
N PRO A 274 1.00 4.64 24.55
CA PRO A 274 0.45 3.33 24.17
C PRO A 274 -0.08 3.38 22.74
N VAL A 275 0.01 2.26 22.01
CA VAL A 275 -0.56 2.16 20.65
C VAL A 275 -2.06 2.44 20.67
N VAL A 276 -2.56 3.09 19.62
CA VAL A 276 -3.99 3.34 19.46
C VAL A 276 -4.71 2.03 19.13
N THR A 277 -5.70 1.68 19.94
CA THR A 277 -6.51 0.48 19.75
C THR A 277 -7.67 0.71 18.78
N VAL A 278 -8.25 -0.38 18.25
CA VAL A 278 -9.45 -0.31 17.40
C VAL A 278 -10.60 0.38 18.16
N ASN A 279 -10.85 0.03 19.44
CA ASN A 279 -11.90 0.64 20.23
C ASN A 279 -11.71 2.16 20.41
N GLU A 280 -10.45 2.61 20.58
CA GLU A 280 -10.15 4.06 20.68
C GLU A 280 -10.38 4.78 19.36
N ALA A 281 -10.07 4.14 18.24
CA ALA A 281 -10.37 4.69 16.92
C ALA A 281 -11.89 4.79 16.70
N LEU A 282 -12.63 3.71 16.96
CA LEU A 282 -14.09 3.66 16.76
C LEU A 282 -14.86 4.68 17.63
N LYS A 283 -14.38 4.97 18.84
CA LYS A 283 -14.98 5.99 19.72
C LYS A 283 -15.01 7.41 19.13
N LYS A 284 -14.18 7.68 18.11
CA LYS A 284 -14.12 9.00 17.45
C LYS A 284 -15.25 9.21 16.45
N ILE A 285 -15.94 8.14 16.04
CA ILE A 285 -16.95 8.17 14.98
C ILE A 285 -18.29 8.67 15.54
N ASN A 286 -18.92 9.60 14.83
CA ASN A 286 -20.29 10.01 15.10
C ASN A 286 -21.27 9.03 14.42
N TYR A 287 -21.68 7.99 15.13
CA TYR A 287 -22.66 7.01 14.65
C TYR A 287 -24.09 7.56 14.50
N SER A 288 -24.36 8.76 15.00
CA SER A 288 -25.68 9.41 14.87
C SER A 288 -25.82 10.21 13.57
N ASP A 289 -24.75 10.35 12.78
CA ASP A 289 -24.80 11.01 11.48
C ASP A 289 -25.33 10.07 10.39
N ASN A 290 -26.63 10.13 10.16
CA ASN A 290 -27.30 9.33 9.12
C ASN A 290 -26.97 9.80 7.69
N SER A 291 -26.31 10.94 7.51
CA SER A 291 -25.87 11.44 6.21
C SER A 291 -24.51 10.86 5.77
N ASP A 292 -23.76 10.27 6.69
CA ASP A 292 -22.47 9.64 6.39
C ASP A 292 -22.64 8.27 5.72
N ILE A 293 -22.63 8.27 4.40
CA ILE A 293 -22.74 7.04 3.58
C ILE A 293 -21.61 6.05 3.83
N ASP A 294 -20.45 6.51 4.32
CA ASP A 294 -19.30 5.67 4.64
C ASP A 294 -19.53 4.87 5.92
N ASN A 295 -20.49 5.28 6.75
CA ASN A 295 -20.86 4.59 7.98
C ASN A 295 -21.99 3.57 7.80
N ILE A 296 -22.50 3.41 6.57
CA ILE A 296 -23.54 2.41 6.27
C ILE A 296 -22.91 1.03 6.26
N PRO A 297 -23.38 0.10 7.13
CA PRO A 297 -22.88 -1.26 7.16
C PRO A 297 -23.19 -2.03 5.86
N MET A 298 -22.27 -2.91 5.48
CA MET A 298 -22.50 -3.85 4.37
C MET A 298 -23.64 -4.82 4.73
N ASN A 299 -24.55 -5.04 3.80
CA ASN A 299 -25.59 -6.05 3.94
C ASN A 299 -25.02 -7.44 3.62
N HIS A 300 -24.82 -8.26 4.63
CA HIS A 300 -24.31 -9.61 4.51
C HIS A 300 -25.46 -10.64 4.32
N ALA A 301 -25.18 -11.70 3.58
CA ALA A 301 -26.10 -12.85 3.50
C ALA A 301 -26.30 -13.46 4.88
N LYS A 302 -27.52 -13.93 5.18
CA LYS A 302 -27.87 -14.53 6.49
C LYS A 302 -26.86 -15.58 6.96
N LYS A 303 -26.45 -16.51 6.08
CA LYS A 303 -25.42 -17.51 6.39
C LYS A 303 -24.07 -16.92 6.81
N THR A 304 -23.72 -15.76 6.28
CA THR A 304 -22.47 -15.06 6.63
C THR A 304 -22.57 -14.46 8.03
N VAL A 305 -23.70 -13.83 8.34
CA VAL A 305 -23.97 -13.28 9.70
C VAL A 305 -23.99 -14.39 10.74
N GLU A 306 -24.62 -15.55 10.43
CA GLU A 306 -24.62 -16.70 11.34
C GLU A 306 -23.19 -17.20 11.62
N ARG A 307 -22.31 -17.26 10.61
CA ARG A 307 -20.90 -17.62 10.81
C ARG A 307 -20.18 -16.65 11.73
N PHE A 308 -20.48 -15.35 11.64
CA PHE A 308 -19.84 -14.34 12.49
C PHE A 308 -20.07 -14.58 13.98
N LYS A 309 -21.15 -15.23 14.36
CA LYS A 309 -21.47 -15.56 15.76
C LYS A 309 -20.50 -16.58 16.38
N TYR A 310 -19.86 -17.41 15.55
CA TYR A 310 -18.85 -18.40 15.98
C TYR A 310 -17.46 -17.83 16.15
N ILE A 311 -17.22 -16.55 15.77
CA ILE A 311 -15.90 -15.96 15.80
C ILE A 311 -15.81 -15.01 16.98
N SER A 312 -15.03 -15.35 17.98
CA SER A 312 -14.76 -14.52 19.15
C SER A 312 -13.91 -13.30 18.79
N GLU A 313 -13.88 -12.30 19.67
CA GLU A 313 -13.06 -11.10 19.49
C GLU A 313 -11.58 -11.46 19.40
N GLY A 314 -10.91 -10.99 18.34
CA GLY A 314 -9.51 -11.30 18.04
C GLY A 314 -9.25 -12.64 17.35
N ASP A 315 -10.30 -13.39 16.99
CA ASP A 315 -10.19 -14.74 16.45
C ASP A 315 -10.58 -14.85 14.97
N ASN A 316 -10.37 -16.01 14.38
CA ASN A 316 -10.61 -16.33 12.98
C ASN A 316 -11.48 -17.57 12.84
N ILE A 317 -12.41 -17.56 11.88
CA ILE A 317 -13.31 -18.69 11.57
C ILE A 317 -12.55 -20.00 11.30
N ALA A 318 -11.29 -19.91 10.84
CA ALA A 318 -10.46 -21.07 10.58
C ALA A 318 -10.25 -21.96 11.82
N ASN A 319 -10.32 -21.37 13.01
CA ASN A 319 -10.18 -22.07 14.29
C ASN A 319 -11.48 -22.80 14.70
N HIS A 320 -12.62 -22.46 14.07
CA HIS A 320 -13.95 -22.95 14.43
C HIS A 320 -14.64 -23.75 13.32
N ILE A 321 -13.94 -24.11 12.25
CA ILE A 321 -14.54 -24.79 11.06
C ILE A 321 -15.21 -26.10 11.46
N ASP A 322 -14.62 -26.83 12.38
CA ASP A 322 -15.13 -28.16 12.82
C ASP A 322 -16.36 -28.02 13.74
N GLU A 323 -16.52 -26.88 14.41
CA GLU A 323 -17.66 -26.51 15.26
C GLU A 323 -18.88 -26.03 14.47
N LEU A 324 -18.66 -25.63 13.19
CA LEU A 324 -19.74 -25.08 12.36
C LEU A 324 -20.74 -26.20 11.98
N PRO A 325 -22.05 -25.90 12.06
CA PRO A 325 -23.10 -26.74 11.50
C PRO A 325 -22.85 -27.04 10.01
N PRO A 326 -23.31 -28.18 9.48
CA PRO A 326 -23.05 -28.58 8.09
C PRO A 326 -23.40 -27.48 7.04
N GLU A 327 -24.52 -26.78 7.26
CA GLU A 327 -25.02 -25.73 6.37
C GLU A 327 -24.16 -24.45 6.40
N LEU A 328 -23.36 -24.23 7.45
CA LEU A 328 -22.44 -23.09 7.62
C LEU A 328 -20.99 -23.43 7.28
N LYS A 329 -20.66 -24.69 7.01
CA LYS A 329 -19.28 -25.11 6.70
C LYS A 329 -18.73 -24.36 5.49
N ILE A 330 -17.45 -24.04 5.56
CA ILE A 330 -16.64 -23.41 4.51
C ILE A 330 -15.36 -24.20 4.31
N SER A 331 -14.72 -24.00 3.19
CA SER A 331 -13.40 -24.60 2.95
C SER A 331 -12.37 -24.09 3.97
N ARG A 332 -11.50 -24.96 4.48
CA ARG A 332 -10.35 -24.59 5.33
C ARG A 332 -9.38 -23.60 4.65
N PHE A 333 -9.42 -23.55 3.33
CA PHE A 333 -8.62 -22.60 2.54
C PHE A 333 -9.35 -21.28 2.24
N TYR A 334 -10.56 -21.09 2.79
CA TYR A 334 -11.30 -19.84 2.62
C TYR A 334 -10.66 -18.77 3.50
N SER A 335 -9.94 -17.85 2.86
CA SER A 335 -9.29 -16.72 3.54
C SER A 335 -9.76 -15.42 2.91
N ARG A 336 -10.54 -14.66 3.65
CA ARG A 336 -10.93 -13.27 3.34
C ARG A 336 -10.85 -12.45 4.62
N GLY A 337 -10.81 -11.13 4.52
CA GLY A 337 -10.79 -10.26 5.70
C GLY A 337 -11.95 -10.52 6.66
N ASN A 338 -13.15 -10.74 6.12
CA ASN A 338 -14.36 -11.03 6.90
C ASN A 338 -14.40 -12.45 7.53
N THR A 339 -13.28 -13.17 7.55
CA THR A 339 -13.12 -14.41 8.32
C THR A 339 -12.50 -14.17 9.69
N MET A 340 -12.08 -12.97 9.99
CA MET A 340 -11.44 -12.60 11.25
C MET A 340 -12.24 -11.47 11.92
N ARG A 341 -12.47 -11.61 13.23
CA ARG A 341 -13.01 -10.53 14.06
C ARG A 341 -11.88 -9.74 14.70
N LEU A 342 -11.96 -8.40 14.60
CA LEU A 342 -10.98 -7.54 15.21
C LEU A 342 -10.94 -7.70 16.74
N ASN A 343 -9.74 -7.53 17.31
CA ASN A 343 -9.58 -7.30 18.74
C ASN A 343 -9.70 -5.79 18.99
N GLY A 344 -10.75 -5.40 19.74
CA GLY A 344 -10.97 -3.99 20.05
C GLY A 344 -9.89 -3.38 20.92
N ASN A 345 -9.17 -4.17 21.72
CA ASN A 345 -8.13 -3.72 22.64
C ASN A 345 -6.71 -3.76 22.04
N ALA A 346 -6.60 -3.95 20.74
CA ALA A 346 -5.33 -3.94 20.02
C ALA A 346 -5.46 -3.14 18.70
N PRO A 347 -4.35 -2.71 18.10
CA PRO A 347 -4.37 -2.21 16.72
C PRO A 347 -4.79 -3.32 15.74
N SER A 348 -5.56 -2.96 14.72
CA SER A 348 -5.98 -3.85 13.64
C SER A 348 -4.77 -4.40 12.87
N PRO A 349 -4.81 -5.63 12.37
CA PRO A 349 -3.95 -6.03 11.26
C PRO A 349 -4.12 -5.10 10.06
N THR A 350 -3.22 -5.22 9.07
CA THR A 350 -3.35 -4.44 7.82
C THR A 350 -4.71 -4.68 7.17
N LEU A 351 -5.48 -3.61 6.97
CA LEU A 351 -6.73 -3.66 6.21
C LEU A 351 -6.41 -3.85 4.72
N VAL A 352 -7.02 -4.87 4.11
CA VAL A 352 -6.81 -5.21 2.70
C VAL A 352 -7.90 -4.56 1.85
N PRO A 353 -7.59 -3.99 0.68
CA PRO A 353 -8.58 -3.37 -0.18
C PRO A 353 -9.67 -4.33 -0.66
N GLY A 354 -10.88 -3.83 -0.85
CA GLY A 354 -12.05 -4.54 -1.35
C GLY A 354 -13.10 -4.86 -0.29
N HIS A 355 -14.36 -4.76 -0.68
CA HIS A 355 -15.53 -4.83 0.22
C HIS A 355 -15.64 -6.13 1.04
N SER A 356 -15.21 -7.27 0.49
CA SER A 356 -15.24 -8.57 1.21
C SER A 356 -13.99 -8.84 2.04
N ASN A 357 -13.03 -7.91 2.06
CA ASN A 357 -11.76 -8.06 2.76
C ASN A 357 -11.71 -7.31 4.09
N PHE A 358 -12.71 -6.48 4.38
CA PHE A 358 -12.78 -5.84 5.69
C PHE A 358 -13.13 -6.86 6.78
N PRO A 359 -12.43 -6.83 7.91
CA PRO A 359 -12.65 -7.75 9.03
C PRO A 359 -13.99 -7.48 9.72
N ILE A 360 -14.37 -8.41 10.60
CA ILE A 360 -15.58 -8.31 11.40
C ILE A 360 -15.34 -7.29 12.52
N HIS A 361 -16.36 -6.46 12.76
CA HIS A 361 -16.39 -5.51 13.88
C HIS A 361 -16.16 -6.24 15.23
N PRO A 362 -15.42 -5.64 16.20
CA PRO A 362 -15.09 -6.32 17.47
C PRO A 362 -16.31 -6.88 18.20
N LYS A 363 -17.41 -6.15 18.23
CA LYS A 363 -18.61 -6.48 19.02
C LYS A 363 -19.82 -6.88 18.18
N GLU A 364 -19.92 -6.44 16.92
CA GLU A 364 -21.10 -6.65 16.09
C GLU A 364 -20.89 -7.77 15.08
N HIS A 365 -21.99 -8.39 14.62
CA HIS A 365 -21.94 -9.48 13.63
C HIS A 365 -22.03 -8.96 12.20
N ARG A 366 -21.13 -8.02 11.86
CA ARG A 366 -20.96 -7.43 10.54
C ARG A 366 -19.49 -7.11 10.29
N SER A 367 -19.09 -6.92 9.04
CA SER A 367 -17.81 -6.29 8.74
C SER A 367 -17.79 -4.84 9.20
N ILE A 368 -16.60 -4.30 9.45
CA ILE A 368 -16.45 -2.86 9.68
C ILE A 368 -16.91 -2.07 8.46
N THR A 369 -17.41 -0.86 8.70
CA THR A 369 -17.82 0.08 7.66
C THR A 369 -16.62 0.76 7.00
N VAL A 370 -16.83 1.50 5.91
CA VAL A 370 -15.79 2.31 5.28
C VAL A 370 -15.28 3.37 6.26
N ARG A 371 -16.17 4.02 7.00
CA ARG A 371 -15.85 5.02 8.03
C ARG A 371 -14.99 4.43 9.15
N GLU A 372 -15.35 3.26 9.64
CA GLU A 372 -14.60 2.56 10.67
C GLU A 372 -13.19 2.18 10.17
N ALA A 373 -13.10 1.64 8.95
CA ALA A 373 -11.83 1.31 8.32
C ALA A 373 -10.94 2.54 8.09
N ALA A 374 -11.51 3.64 7.62
CA ALA A 374 -10.81 4.91 7.42
C ALA A 374 -10.27 5.48 8.75
N THR A 375 -11.10 5.47 9.80
CA THR A 375 -10.69 5.96 11.12
C THR A 375 -9.60 5.09 11.74
N ILE A 376 -9.68 3.75 11.60
CA ILE A 376 -8.62 2.80 12.00
C ILE A 376 -7.31 3.08 11.25
N THR A 377 -7.40 3.43 9.96
CA THR A 377 -6.23 3.77 9.12
C THR A 377 -5.66 5.14 9.50
N GLY A 378 -6.44 6.01 10.12
CA GLY A 378 -6.05 7.33 10.62
C GLY A 378 -6.49 8.49 9.75
N PHE A 379 -7.47 8.29 8.86
CA PHE A 379 -8.14 9.41 8.20
C PHE A 379 -8.96 10.23 9.21
N PRO A 380 -9.14 11.54 8.97
CA PRO A 380 -10.11 12.35 9.71
C PRO A 380 -11.52 11.74 9.62
N THR A 381 -12.32 11.89 10.69
CA THR A 381 -13.66 11.28 10.75
C THR A 381 -14.69 11.95 9.84
N ASP A 382 -14.39 13.13 9.33
CA ASP A 382 -15.17 13.90 8.35
C ASP A 382 -14.69 13.71 6.89
N TYR A 383 -13.62 12.93 6.67
CA TYR A 383 -13.09 12.66 5.35
C TYR A 383 -14.06 11.79 4.54
N LYS A 384 -14.55 12.29 3.41
CA LYS A 384 -15.58 11.64 2.59
C LYS A 384 -14.95 10.88 1.44
N PHE A 385 -15.46 9.68 1.15
CA PHE A 385 -15.03 8.85 0.04
C PHE A 385 -16.11 8.80 -1.05
N ILE A 386 -15.70 8.79 -2.32
CA ILE A 386 -16.59 8.82 -3.49
C ILE A 386 -16.64 7.44 -4.17
N GLY A 387 -17.68 7.24 -4.97
CA GLY A 387 -17.87 6.04 -5.77
C GLY A 387 -18.67 4.93 -5.07
N SER A 388 -18.65 3.75 -5.66
CA SER A 388 -19.36 2.59 -5.12
C SER A 388 -18.78 2.15 -3.79
N HIS A 389 -19.55 1.41 -2.99
CA HIS A 389 -19.06 0.84 -1.73
C HIS A 389 -17.73 0.07 -1.90
N THR A 390 -17.59 -0.70 -2.99
CA THR A 390 -16.34 -1.43 -3.30
C THR A 390 -15.17 -0.48 -3.53
N LYS A 391 -15.38 0.60 -4.29
CA LYS A 391 -14.35 1.60 -4.57
C LYS A 391 -13.91 2.31 -3.30
N ARG A 392 -14.84 2.75 -2.47
CA ARG A 392 -14.53 3.38 -1.18
C ARG A 392 -13.74 2.45 -0.23
N CYS A 393 -14.06 1.15 -0.22
CA CYS A 393 -13.26 0.14 0.49
C CYS A 393 -11.84 -0.01 -0.10
N GLU A 394 -11.70 0.08 -1.43
CA GLU A 394 -10.41 0.02 -2.11
C GLU A 394 -9.56 1.25 -1.81
N GLU A 395 -10.13 2.44 -1.81
CA GLU A 395 -9.46 3.69 -1.48
C GLU A 395 -8.85 3.64 -0.08
N VAL A 396 -9.63 3.24 0.92
CA VAL A 396 -9.13 3.11 2.29
C VAL A 396 -8.07 2.01 2.42
N GLY A 397 -8.31 0.84 1.81
CA GLY A 397 -7.41 -0.29 1.90
C GLY A 397 -6.06 -0.07 1.20
N ASN A 398 -6.02 0.74 0.14
CA ASN A 398 -4.81 1.09 -0.59
C ASN A 398 -4.03 2.24 0.05
N ALA A 399 -4.69 3.09 0.83
CA ALA A 399 -4.10 4.32 1.33
C ALA A 399 -2.83 4.13 2.17
N VAL A 400 -1.92 5.06 2.02
CA VAL A 400 -0.85 5.29 3.02
C VAL A 400 -1.50 5.89 4.26
N PRO A 401 -1.33 5.30 5.45
CA PRO A 401 -1.94 5.85 6.67
C PRO A 401 -1.51 7.29 6.94
N PRO A 402 -2.45 8.25 7.10
CA PRO A 402 -2.12 9.64 7.36
C PRO A 402 -1.15 9.89 8.52
N PRO A 403 -1.21 9.17 9.67
CA PRO A 403 -0.21 9.36 10.72
C PRO A 403 1.21 8.96 10.30
N LEU A 404 1.37 7.93 9.46
CA LEU A 404 2.66 7.53 8.92
C LEU A 404 3.19 8.58 7.94
N SER A 405 2.35 9.06 7.01
CA SER A 405 2.76 10.10 6.07
C SER A 405 3.11 11.42 6.77
N ASN A 406 2.39 11.77 7.85
CA ASN A 406 2.70 12.93 8.68
C ASN A 406 4.12 12.82 9.29
N ALA A 407 4.48 11.68 9.86
CA ALA A 407 5.81 11.45 10.42
C ALA A 407 6.92 11.56 9.35
N ILE A 408 6.69 11.03 8.15
CA ILE A 408 7.61 11.11 7.02
C ILE A 408 7.74 12.58 6.54
N ALA A 409 6.62 13.26 6.36
CA ALA A 409 6.58 14.66 5.92
C ALA A 409 7.29 15.60 6.91
N LYS A 410 7.14 15.37 8.22
CA LYS A 410 7.86 16.11 9.25
C LYS A 410 9.37 15.98 9.10
N LYS A 411 9.89 14.78 8.80
CA LYS A 411 11.33 14.56 8.59
C LYS A 411 11.83 15.16 7.28
N ALA A 412 11.03 15.11 6.22
CA ALA A 412 11.34 15.81 4.98
C ALA A 412 11.41 17.33 5.21
N LYS A 413 10.46 17.88 5.97
CA LYS A 413 10.46 19.30 6.34
C LYS A 413 11.68 19.70 7.17
N GLU A 414 12.02 18.93 8.21
CA GLU A 414 13.21 19.17 9.05
C GLU A 414 14.50 19.24 8.20
N LEU A 415 14.65 18.34 7.23
CA LEU A 415 15.79 18.35 6.31
C LEU A 415 15.81 19.60 5.45
N LEU A 416 14.66 19.98 4.87
CA LEU A 416 14.53 21.19 4.04
C LEU A 416 14.74 22.47 4.84
N ASP A 417 14.21 22.55 6.07
CA ASP A 417 14.45 23.67 6.98
C ASP A 417 15.96 23.89 7.23
N ASN A 418 16.69 22.79 7.46
CA ASN A 418 18.13 22.83 7.66
C ASN A 418 18.88 23.23 6.37
N TYR A 419 18.48 22.71 5.22
CA TYR A 419 19.08 23.06 3.93
C TYR A 419 18.92 24.55 3.61
N TYR A 420 17.70 25.09 3.76
CA TYR A 420 17.44 26.49 3.44
C TYR A 420 17.98 27.50 4.47
N LYS A 421 18.23 27.07 5.71
CA LYS A 421 18.92 27.92 6.71
C LYS A 421 20.40 28.06 6.44
N ASN A 422 21.01 27.05 5.79
CA ASN A 422 22.44 27.02 5.50
C ASN A 422 22.79 27.54 4.10
N LYS A 423 21.80 28.00 3.32
CA LYS A 423 21.93 28.57 1.98
C LYS A 423 21.79 30.09 2.00
#